data_80b7c64d2e4743b4aff00195b8fc8165
#
_entry.id   80b7c64d2e4743b4aff00195b8fc8165
#
_cell.length_a   1.000
_cell.length_b   1.000
_cell.length_c   1.000
_cell.angle_alpha   90.00
_cell.angle_beta   90.00
_cell.angle_gamma   90.00
#
_symmetry.space_group_name_H-M   'P 1'
#
loop_
_entity.id
_entity.type
_entity.pdbx_description
1 polymer ?
#
loop_
_entity_poly.entity_id
_entity_poly.type
_entity_poly.pdbx_seq_one_letter_code
_entity_poly.pdbx_strand_id
1 'polypeptide(L)'
;TVTNSWKSYTLSMDRGVKFSLDRTDPNDTGFLVTAENVIREFARNALVKEQDTYRIHRLYELANGDAAHNTTHIISAALTKTNAIATVSGLLQTVRDDAEEMDGYVALISHKHKTAFLEAANGTYHDISFGNAVSINGVTYENVMMLDDLPCVFVPQSRMKTVITVQSGDSDQGGIVAGENAKDIAEYL
;
A
#
# COMPACT_ATOMS: atom_id res chain seq x y z
N THR A 1 12.56 17.56 -32.78
CA THR A 1 11.14 17.21 -33.01
C THR A 1 10.58 16.62 -31.74
N VAL A 2 9.63 17.30 -31.14
CA VAL A 2 8.91 16.77 -29.96
C VAL A 2 7.78 15.88 -30.48
N THR A 3 7.85 14.59 -30.18
CA THR A 3 6.79 13.65 -30.51
C THR A 3 5.86 13.53 -29.31
N ASN A 4 4.62 13.95 -29.44
CA ASN A 4 3.61 13.85 -28.40
C ASN A 4 2.75 12.60 -28.66
N SER A 5 2.70 11.67 -27.73
CA SER A 5 1.86 10.49 -27.81
C SER A 5 0.81 10.50 -26.70
N TRP A 6 -0.45 10.27 -27.06
CA TRP A 6 -1.55 10.15 -26.11
C TRP A 6 -1.68 8.71 -25.65
N LYS A 7 -1.72 8.50 -24.33
CA LYS A 7 -2.02 7.20 -23.75
C LYS A 7 -3.42 7.21 -23.16
N SER A 8 -4.29 6.32 -23.65
CA SER A 8 -5.64 6.17 -23.12
C SER A 8 -5.65 5.22 -21.94
N TYR A 9 -6.30 5.62 -20.85
CA TYR A 9 -6.55 4.77 -19.69
C TYR A 9 -8.05 4.53 -19.58
N THR A 10 -8.43 3.27 -19.45
CA THR A 10 -9.83 2.88 -19.24
C THR A 10 -10.06 2.71 -17.74
N LEU A 11 -11.08 3.41 -17.23
CA LEU A 11 -11.55 3.20 -15.85
C LEU A 11 -12.33 1.89 -15.81
N SER A 12 -11.81 0.89 -15.15
CA SER A 12 -12.37 -0.47 -15.10
C SER A 12 -13.13 -0.77 -13.80
N MET A 13 -13.06 0.12 -12.81
CA MET A 13 -13.67 -0.06 -11.50
C MET A 13 -14.57 1.13 -11.17
N ASP A 14 -15.86 0.88 -11.17
CA ASP A 14 -16.87 1.81 -10.64
C ASP A 14 -17.67 1.08 -9.56
N ARG A 15 -17.64 1.63 -8.35
CA ARG A 15 -18.32 1.05 -7.19
C ARG A 15 -19.09 2.09 -6.41
N GLY A 16 -20.33 1.79 -6.17
CA GLY A 16 -21.20 2.60 -5.34
C GLY A 16 -21.76 1.80 -4.16
N VAL A 17 -22.00 2.47 -3.06
CA VAL A 17 -22.68 1.92 -1.88
C VAL A 17 -23.87 2.80 -1.56
N LYS A 18 -25.02 2.17 -1.30
CA LYS A 18 -26.24 2.86 -0.88
C LYS A 18 -26.49 2.60 0.59
N PHE A 19 -26.60 3.66 1.36
CA PHE A 19 -27.03 3.61 2.75
C PHE A 19 -28.48 4.05 2.87
N SER A 20 -29.24 3.37 3.70
CA SER A 20 -30.59 3.76 4.09
C SER A 20 -30.63 3.92 5.61
N LEU A 21 -30.99 5.10 6.08
CA LEU A 21 -31.20 5.39 7.49
C LEU A 21 -32.66 5.70 7.69
N ASP A 22 -33.28 5.08 8.72
CA ASP A 22 -34.61 5.44 9.14
C ASP A 22 -34.58 6.83 9.81
N ARG A 23 -35.64 7.56 9.68
CA ARG A 23 -35.80 8.89 10.29
C ARG A 23 -35.78 8.84 11.83
N THR A 24 -36.12 7.69 12.41
CA THR A 24 -36.14 7.48 13.86
C THR A 24 -34.77 7.12 14.43
N ASP A 25 -33.88 6.51 13.66
CA ASP A 25 -32.56 6.05 14.11
C ASP A 25 -31.72 7.13 14.82
N PRO A 26 -31.64 8.38 14.31
CA PRO A 26 -30.90 9.42 15.01
C PRO A 26 -31.45 9.76 16.39
N ASN A 27 -32.77 9.73 16.55
CA ASN A 27 -33.40 10.03 17.83
C ASN A 27 -33.21 8.91 18.85
N ASP A 28 -33.39 7.67 18.42
CA ASP A 28 -33.30 6.49 19.28
C ASP A 28 -31.86 6.22 19.75
N THR A 29 -30.89 6.60 18.95
CA THR A 29 -29.45 6.45 19.27
C THR A 29 -28.83 7.69 19.92
N GLY A 30 -29.62 8.71 20.26
CA GLY A 30 -29.12 9.97 20.83
C GLY A 30 -28.18 10.72 19.86
N PHE A 31 -28.50 10.70 18.57
CA PHE A 31 -27.72 11.28 17.46
C PHE A 31 -26.34 10.64 17.22
N LEU A 32 -26.07 9.46 17.74
CA LEU A 32 -24.84 8.71 17.43
C LEU A 32 -24.87 8.16 16.00
N VAL A 33 -26.03 7.74 15.51
CA VAL A 33 -26.22 7.25 14.14
C VAL A 33 -26.74 8.39 13.26
N THR A 34 -25.83 9.05 12.59
CA THR A 34 -26.13 10.08 11.59
C THR A 34 -25.58 9.65 10.24
N ALA A 35 -26.13 10.18 9.15
CA ALA A 35 -25.62 9.88 7.80
C ALA A 35 -24.12 10.15 7.68
N GLU A 36 -23.64 11.25 8.27
CA GLU A 36 -22.22 11.59 8.27
C GLU A 36 -21.37 10.57 9.00
N ASN A 37 -21.77 10.14 10.20
CA ASN A 37 -21.03 9.17 10.98
C ASN A 37 -20.99 7.80 10.28
N VAL A 38 -22.11 7.35 9.70
CA VAL A 38 -22.19 6.10 8.95
C VAL A 38 -21.27 6.13 7.73
N ILE A 39 -21.32 7.21 6.94
CA ILE A 39 -20.45 7.37 5.75
C ILE A 39 -18.98 7.42 6.15
N ARG A 40 -18.65 8.17 7.21
CA ARG A 40 -17.27 8.28 7.71
C ARG A 40 -16.73 6.93 8.19
N GLU A 41 -17.53 6.20 8.95
CA GLU A 41 -17.14 4.89 9.47
C GLU A 41 -16.98 3.86 8.34
N PHE A 42 -17.91 3.86 7.38
CA PHE A 42 -17.77 3.02 6.19
C PHE A 42 -16.53 3.38 5.37
N ALA A 43 -16.29 4.67 5.11
CA ALA A 43 -15.09 5.10 4.38
C ALA A 43 -13.82 4.62 5.06
N ARG A 44 -13.74 4.76 6.39
CA ARG A 44 -12.57 4.34 7.18
C ARG A 44 -12.39 2.83 7.22
N ASN A 45 -13.47 2.08 7.43
CA ASN A 45 -13.37 0.65 7.72
C ASN A 45 -13.42 -0.23 6.46
N ALA A 46 -14.04 0.22 5.39
CA ALA A 46 -14.21 -0.53 4.16
C ALA A 46 -13.53 0.14 2.96
N LEU A 47 -13.97 1.34 2.59
CA LEU A 47 -13.57 1.97 1.33
C LEU A 47 -12.05 2.22 1.22
N VAL A 48 -11.44 2.79 2.27
CA VAL A 48 -9.99 3.07 2.28
C VAL A 48 -9.20 1.76 2.17
N LYS A 49 -9.60 0.74 2.92
CA LYS A 49 -8.94 -0.58 2.88
C LYS A 49 -9.01 -1.21 1.49
N GLU A 50 -10.16 -1.13 0.86
CA GLU A 50 -10.40 -1.65 -0.48
C GLU A 50 -9.55 -0.92 -1.53
N GLN A 51 -9.55 0.41 -1.49
CA GLN A 51 -8.75 1.23 -2.39
C GLN A 51 -7.26 0.98 -2.24
N ASP A 52 -6.76 0.87 -1.02
CA ASP A 52 -5.35 0.58 -0.76
C ASP A 52 -4.97 -0.80 -1.29
N THR A 53 -5.80 -1.82 -1.02
CA THR A 53 -5.57 -3.19 -1.50
C THR A 53 -5.51 -3.23 -3.03
N TYR A 54 -6.46 -2.56 -3.70
CA TYR A 54 -6.48 -2.48 -5.16
C TYR A 54 -5.25 -1.75 -5.72
N ARG A 55 -4.89 -0.60 -5.16
CA ARG A 55 -3.76 0.20 -5.63
C ARG A 55 -2.43 -0.53 -5.46
N ILE A 56 -2.20 -1.14 -4.29
CA ILE A 56 -0.98 -1.90 -4.03
C ILE A 56 -0.89 -3.12 -4.95
N HIS A 57 -1.99 -3.85 -5.11
CA HIS A 57 -2.04 -4.96 -6.05
C HIS A 57 -1.75 -4.51 -7.48
N ARG A 58 -2.30 -3.36 -7.90
CA ARG A 58 -2.04 -2.83 -9.24
C ARG A 58 -0.59 -2.41 -9.46
N LEU A 59 0.06 -1.84 -8.44
CA LEU A 59 1.49 -1.56 -8.50
C LEU A 59 2.30 -2.85 -8.65
N TYR A 60 1.95 -3.89 -7.89
CA TYR A 60 2.58 -5.21 -8.02
C TYR A 60 2.40 -5.79 -9.44
N GLU A 61 1.20 -5.75 -10.00
CA GLU A 61 0.94 -6.23 -11.37
C GLU A 61 1.78 -5.47 -12.41
N LEU A 62 1.89 -4.15 -12.26
CA LEU A 62 2.70 -3.33 -13.17
C LEU A 62 4.18 -3.70 -13.08
N ALA A 63 4.72 -3.85 -11.87
CA ALA A 63 6.11 -4.26 -11.67
C ALA A 63 6.37 -5.67 -12.21
N ASN A 64 5.47 -6.61 -11.93
CA ASN A 64 5.60 -8.00 -12.39
C ASN A 64 5.37 -8.15 -13.91
N GLY A 65 4.60 -7.28 -14.52
CA GLY A 65 4.32 -7.25 -15.96
C GLY A 65 5.41 -6.57 -16.80
N ASP A 66 6.34 -5.86 -16.19
CA ASP A 66 7.46 -5.24 -16.88
C ASP A 66 8.56 -6.26 -17.18
N ALA A 67 8.45 -6.93 -18.31
CA ALA A 67 9.36 -7.99 -18.72
C ALA A 67 10.82 -7.52 -18.91
N ALA A 68 11.04 -6.22 -19.09
CA ALA A 68 12.40 -5.68 -19.25
C ALA A 68 13.13 -5.57 -17.91
N HIS A 69 12.41 -5.32 -16.81
CA HIS A 69 12.99 -5.01 -15.50
C HIS A 69 12.56 -5.93 -14.37
N ASN A 70 11.63 -6.87 -14.60
CA ASN A 70 11.08 -7.73 -13.55
C ASN A 70 12.14 -8.63 -12.88
N THR A 71 13.24 -8.94 -13.56
CA THR A 71 14.35 -9.74 -12.98
C THR A 71 15.30 -8.91 -12.12
N THR A 72 15.34 -7.60 -12.31
CA THR A 72 16.19 -6.67 -11.57
C THR A 72 15.43 -5.94 -10.48
N HIS A 73 14.15 -5.64 -10.71
CA HIS A 73 13.31 -4.87 -9.79
C HIS A 73 12.45 -5.75 -8.86
N ILE A 74 12.34 -7.05 -9.13
CA ILE A 74 11.63 -7.98 -8.25
C ILE A 74 12.64 -8.96 -7.65
N ILE A 75 12.87 -8.82 -6.35
CA ILE A 75 13.72 -9.72 -5.58
C ILE A 75 12.83 -10.69 -4.80
N SER A 76 12.95 -11.98 -5.07
CA SER A 76 12.29 -13.02 -4.29
C SER A 76 13.21 -13.47 -3.16
N ALA A 77 13.17 -12.76 -2.04
CA ALA A 77 13.93 -13.10 -0.85
C ALA A 77 13.10 -12.91 0.42
N ALA A 78 13.19 -13.85 1.34
CA ALA A 78 12.60 -13.67 2.67
C ALA A 78 13.38 -12.60 3.43
N LEU A 79 12.69 -11.56 3.89
CA LEU A 79 13.29 -10.52 4.72
C LEU A 79 13.52 -11.04 6.15
N THR A 80 14.76 -10.97 6.58
CA THR A 80 15.24 -11.34 7.91
C THR A 80 15.98 -10.18 8.54
N LYS A 81 16.25 -10.25 9.84
CA LYS A 81 17.05 -9.22 10.53
C LYS A 81 18.45 -8.99 9.92
N THR A 82 18.99 -9.95 9.19
CA THR A 82 20.33 -9.87 8.62
C THR A 82 20.36 -9.25 7.23
N ASN A 83 19.27 -9.29 6.50
CA ASN A 83 19.21 -8.84 5.11
C ASN A 83 18.19 -7.72 4.83
N ALA A 84 17.26 -7.46 5.74
CA ALA A 84 16.15 -6.52 5.48
C ALA A 84 16.62 -5.14 4.99
N ILE A 85 17.59 -4.55 5.69
CA ILE A 85 18.12 -3.22 5.35
C ILE A 85 18.88 -3.29 4.01
N ALA A 86 19.81 -4.24 3.88
CA ALA A 86 20.62 -4.37 2.67
C ALA A 86 19.76 -4.63 1.42
N THR A 87 18.68 -5.42 1.56
CA THR A 87 17.75 -5.71 0.46
C THR A 87 17.01 -4.45 0.02
N VAL A 88 16.44 -3.67 0.97
CA VAL A 88 15.70 -2.45 0.64
C VAL A 88 16.63 -1.37 0.09
N SER A 89 17.81 -1.17 0.69
CA SER A 89 18.79 -0.19 0.20
C SER A 89 19.31 -0.57 -1.19
N GLY A 90 19.54 -1.86 -1.46
CA GLY A 90 19.96 -2.35 -2.77
C GLY A 90 18.89 -2.13 -3.85
N LEU A 91 17.63 -2.41 -3.52
CA LEU A 91 16.50 -2.10 -4.42
C LEU A 91 16.38 -0.61 -4.71
N LEU A 92 16.49 0.23 -3.67
CA LEU A 92 16.43 1.68 -3.84
C LEU A 92 17.54 2.17 -4.77
N GLN A 93 18.75 1.67 -4.61
CA GLN A 93 19.86 2.04 -5.49
C GLN A 93 19.60 1.62 -6.94
N THR A 94 19.13 0.39 -7.16
CA THR A 94 18.76 -0.08 -8.50
C THR A 94 17.70 0.81 -9.15
N VAL A 95 16.66 1.17 -8.41
CA VAL A 95 15.59 2.03 -8.92
C VAL A 95 16.10 3.44 -9.23
N ARG A 96 16.96 3.99 -8.38
CA ARG A 96 17.58 5.31 -8.61
C ARG A 96 18.46 5.34 -9.83
N ASP A 97 19.26 4.31 -10.02
CA ASP A 97 20.16 4.16 -11.17
C ASP A 97 19.35 4.07 -12.48
N ASP A 98 18.25 3.32 -12.48
CA ASP A 98 17.40 3.14 -13.67
C ASP A 98 16.53 4.35 -13.98
N ALA A 99 16.02 5.03 -12.97
CA ALA A 99 15.18 6.20 -13.13
C ALA A 99 15.98 7.51 -13.33
N GLU A 100 17.29 7.48 -13.08
CA GLU A 100 18.16 8.66 -13.07
C GLU A 100 17.67 9.78 -12.11
N GLU A 101 16.88 9.39 -11.09
CA GLU A 101 16.30 10.27 -10.08
C GLU A 101 16.75 9.87 -8.67
N MET A 102 17.06 10.86 -7.83
CA MET A 102 17.57 10.62 -6.48
C MET A 102 16.49 10.69 -5.41
N ASP A 103 15.40 11.41 -5.65
CA ASP A 103 14.41 11.78 -4.64
C ASP A 103 12.99 11.33 -5.01
N GLY A 104 12.08 11.40 -4.05
CA GLY A 104 10.64 11.17 -4.26
C GLY A 104 10.16 9.74 -4.10
N TYR A 105 11.02 8.83 -3.65
CA TYR A 105 10.66 7.44 -3.41
C TYR A 105 10.07 7.22 -2.02
N VAL A 106 9.17 6.23 -1.94
CA VAL A 106 8.56 5.75 -0.68
C VAL A 106 8.56 4.23 -0.71
N ALA A 107 9.06 3.60 0.34
CA ALA A 107 8.96 2.16 0.50
C ALA A 107 7.66 1.78 1.20
N LEU A 108 6.88 0.89 0.59
CA LEU A 108 5.73 0.25 1.22
C LEU A 108 6.16 -1.12 1.76
N ILE A 109 6.19 -1.28 3.06
CA ILE A 109 6.69 -2.49 3.71
C ILE A 109 5.56 -3.17 4.48
N SER A 110 5.43 -4.49 4.35
CA SER A 110 4.46 -5.23 5.13
C SER A 110 4.77 -5.15 6.63
N HIS A 111 3.74 -4.94 7.45
CA HIS A 111 3.85 -4.99 8.92
C HIS A 111 4.50 -6.28 9.44
N LYS A 112 4.39 -7.38 8.71
CA LYS A 112 5.03 -8.67 9.02
C LYS A 112 6.55 -8.52 9.23
N HIS A 113 7.17 -7.62 8.47
CA HIS A 113 8.63 -7.44 8.48
C HIS A 113 9.11 -6.33 9.43
N LYS A 114 8.19 -5.61 10.09
CA LYS A 114 8.56 -4.51 11.00
C LYS A 114 9.58 -4.92 12.06
N THR A 115 9.40 -6.11 12.65
CA THR A 115 10.31 -6.64 13.66
C THR A 115 11.71 -6.89 13.09
N ALA A 116 11.81 -7.38 11.85
CA ALA A 116 13.11 -7.60 11.21
C ALA A 116 13.90 -6.30 11.04
N PHE A 117 13.24 -5.20 10.69
CA PHE A 117 13.87 -3.88 10.60
C PHE A 117 14.26 -3.32 11.97
N LEU A 118 13.42 -3.50 12.99
CA LEU A 118 13.72 -3.07 14.36
C LEU A 118 14.96 -3.81 14.93
N GLU A 119 15.08 -5.10 14.67
CA GLU A 119 16.23 -5.91 15.09
C GLU A 119 17.47 -5.60 14.26
N ALA A 120 17.30 -5.33 12.95
CA ALA A 120 18.39 -4.98 12.06
C ALA A 120 18.98 -3.60 12.36
N ALA A 121 18.20 -2.66 12.88
CA ALA A 121 18.65 -1.32 13.25
C ALA A 121 19.74 -1.32 14.32
N ASN A 122 19.81 -2.37 15.14
CA ASN A 122 20.85 -2.53 16.14
C ASN A 122 22.15 -3.04 15.49
N GLY A 123 23.10 -2.13 15.23
CA GLY A 123 24.45 -2.47 14.76
C GLY A 123 24.70 -2.30 13.27
N THR A 124 23.90 -1.48 12.61
CA THR A 124 24.14 -1.09 11.22
C THR A 124 24.79 0.29 11.10
N TYR A 125 25.45 0.54 9.93
CA TYR A 125 25.95 1.88 9.59
C TYR A 125 24.89 2.76 8.94
N HIS A 126 23.65 2.26 8.76
CA HIS A 126 22.54 3.02 8.21
C HIS A 126 21.88 3.89 9.29
N ASP A 127 21.46 5.07 8.89
CA ASP A 127 20.66 5.95 9.76
C ASP A 127 19.20 5.49 9.72
N ILE A 128 18.75 4.90 10.82
CA ILE A 128 17.38 4.39 10.95
C ILE A 128 16.72 5.08 12.12
N SER A 129 15.64 5.79 11.81
CA SER A 129 14.81 6.45 12.81
C SER A 129 13.35 6.04 12.68
N PHE A 130 12.63 5.99 13.80
CA PHE A 130 11.23 5.59 13.86
C PHE A 130 10.36 6.72 14.43
N GLY A 131 9.08 6.69 14.13
CA GLY A 131 8.11 7.63 14.66
C GLY A 131 8.14 9.01 14.02
N ASN A 132 8.74 9.14 12.85
CA ASN A 132 8.80 10.39 12.13
C ASN A 132 7.47 10.74 11.49
N ALA A 133 7.19 12.04 11.36
CA ALA A 133 6.14 12.54 10.47
C ALA A 133 6.80 13.08 9.21
N VAL A 134 6.41 12.52 8.06
CA VAL A 134 6.98 12.89 6.75
C VAL A 134 5.86 13.35 5.83
N SER A 135 6.04 14.49 5.18
CA SER A 135 5.11 15.00 4.17
C SER A 135 5.61 14.64 2.78
N ILE A 136 4.79 13.86 2.03
CA ILE A 136 5.10 13.42 0.68
C ILE A 136 3.96 13.88 -0.22
N ASN A 137 4.26 14.70 -1.22
CA ASN A 137 3.26 15.25 -2.14
C ASN A 137 2.06 15.92 -1.44
N GLY A 138 2.31 16.61 -0.31
CA GLY A 138 1.26 17.30 0.45
C GLY A 138 0.44 16.43 1.39
N VAL A 139 0.76 15.13 1.49
CA VAL A 139 0.14 14.21 2.45
C VAL A 139 1.13 13.92 3.57
N THR A 140 0.71 14.14 4.82
CA THR A 140 1.53 13.85 5.99
C THR A 140 1.27 12.42 6.46
N TYR A 141 2.33 11.64 6.52
CA TYR A 141 2.35 10.28 7.06
C TYR A 141 2.98 10.32 8.45
N GLU A 142 2.30 9.74 9.42
CA GLU A 142 2.80 9.61 10.79
C GLU A 142 3.38 8.21 11.04
N ASN A 143 4.28 8.11 12.02
CA ASN A 143 4.93 6.84 12.40
C ASN A 143 5.71 6.17 11.25
N VAL A 144 6.32 6.98 10.41
CA VAL A 144 7.17 6.52 9.31
C VAL A 144 8.54 6.13 9.85
N MET A 145 9.07 5.01 9.36
CA MET A 145 10.48 4.67 9.53
C MET A 145 11.28 5.38 8.44
N MET A 146 12.34 6.06 8.81
CA MET A 146 13.32 6.55 7.85
C MET A 146 14.48 5.56 7.79
N LEU A 147 14.83 5.14 6.59
CA LEU A 147 16.04 4.37 6.30
C LEU A 147 16.93 5.26 5.43
N ASP A 148 17.95 5.83 6.05
CA ASP A 148 18.73 6.92 5.47
C ASP A 148 17.79 8.07 5.05
N ASP A 149 17.62 8.32 3.76
CA ASP A 149 16.71 9.31 3.18
C ASP A 149 15.37 8.73 2.67
N LEU A 150 15.18 7.41 2.78
CA LEU A 150 13.98 6.72 2.28
C LEU A 150 12.88 6.63 3.35
N PRO A 151 11.73 7.28 3.16
CA PRO A 151 10.57 7.06 4.00
C PRO A 151 9.95 5.69 3.75
N CYS A 152 9.81 4.89 4.81
CA CYS A 152 9.26 3.55 4.80
C CYS A 152 7.92 3.52 5.55
N VAL A 153 6.84 3.22 4.85
CA VAL A 153 5.49 3.13 5.40
C VAL A 153 5.11 1.67 5.60
N PHE A 154 4.74 1.32 6.82
CA PHE A 154 4.29 -0.03 7.13
C PHE A 154 2.82 -0.22 6.80
N VAL A 155 2.52 -1.18 5.94
CA VAL A 155 1.18 -1.49 5.44
C VAL A 155 0.71 -2.83 6.02
N PRO A 156 -0.56 -2.94 6.45
CA PRO A 156 -1.12 -4.23 6.89
C PRO A 156 -0.98 -5.30 5.82
N GLN A 157 -0.53 -6.49 6.21
CA GLN A 157 -0.34 -7.63 5.32
C GLN A 157 -1.58 -8.00 4.50
N SER A 158 -2.77 -7.81 5.09
CA SER A 158 -4.05 -8.06 4.41
C SER A 158 -4.27 -7.22 3.15
N ARG A 159 -3.56 -6.07 3.01
CA ARG A 159 -3.66 -5.18 1.84
C ARG A 159 -2.60 -5.47 0.77
N MET A 160 -1.61 -6.31 1.08
CA MET A 160 -0.48 -6.62 0.21
C MET A 160 -0.60 -8.05 -0.33
N LYS A 161 -1.49 -8.26 -1.30
CA LYS A 161 -1.78 -9.58 -1.87
C LYS A 161 -1.47 -9.63 -3.37
N THR A 162 -0.87 -10.74 -3.79
CA THR A 162 -0.50 -10.98 -5.19
C THR A 162 -1.69 -11.24 -6.08
N VAL A 163 -2.80 -11.70 -5.53
CA VAL A 163 -4.07 -11.95 -6.23
C VAL A 163 -5.22 -11.37 -5.42
N ILE A 164 -6.10 -10.64 -6.07
CA ILE A 164 -7.31 -10.09 -5.47
C ILE A 164 -8.54 -10.54 -6.25
N THR A 165 -9.65 -10.68 -5.56
CA THR A 165 -10.97 -10.94 -6.15
C THR A 165 -11.92 -9.81 -5.79
N VAL A 166 -12.59 -9.27 -6.79
CA VAL A 166 -13.64 -8.27 -6.61
C VAL A 166 -14.95 -9.01 -6.42
N GLN A 167 -15.52 -8.90 -5.23
CA GLN A 167 -16.85 -9.46 -4.94
C GLN A 167 -17.93 -8.47 -5.32
N SER A 168 -18.92 -8.91 -6.10
CA SER A 168 -20.11 -8.11 -6.42
C SER A 168 -20.99 -7.99 -5.18
N GLY A 169 -21.52 -6.79 -4.95
CA GLY A 169 -22.15 -6.42 -3.69
C GLY A 169 -23.65 -6.62 -3.65
N ASP A 170 -24.19 -7.79 -3.95
CA ASP A 170 -25.60 -8.10 -3.68
C ASP A 170 -25.86 -8.52 -2.22
N SER A 171 -24.83 -8.61 -1.42
CA SER A 171 -24.90 -8.90 0.01
C SER A 171 -23.92 -8.01 0.76
N ASP A 172 -24.03 -7.95 2.07
CA ASP A 172 -23.20 -7.16 2.99
C ASP A 172 -21.68 -7.44 2.89
N GLN A 173 -21.28 -8.32 1.99
CA GLN A 173 -19.93 -8.85 1.83
C GLN A 173 -19.20 -8.34 0.56
N GLY A 174 -19.75 -7.38 -0.16
CA GLY A 174 -19.10 -6.81 -1.34
C GLY A 174 -17.78 -6.13 -0.97
N GLY A 175 -16.73 -6.35 -1.76
CA GLY A 175 -15.43 -5.75 -1.51
C GLY A 175 -14.30 -6.36 -2.33
N ILE A 176 -13.08 -5.93 -2.05
CA ILE A 176 -11.88 -6.56 -2.59
C ILE A 176 -11.28 -7.45 -1.51
N VAL A 177 -11.18 -8.74 -1.80
CA VAL A 177 -10.64 -9.76 -0.91
C VAL A 177 -9.43 -10.43 -1.55
N ALA A 178 -8.65 -11.16 -0.74
CA ALA A 178 -7.61 -12.02 -1.29
C ALA A 178 -8.21 -13.05 -2.24
N GLY A 179 -7.64 -13.18 -3.42
CA GLY A 179 -8.05 -14.19 -4.39
C GLY A 179 -7.61 -15.60 -3.99
N GLU A 180 -8.06 -16.58 -4.76
CA GLU A 180 -7.63 -17.96 -4.58
C GLU A 180 -6.11 -18.07 -4.81
N ASN A 181 -5.42 -18.79 -3.94
CA ASN A 181 -3.96 -18.92 -3.95
C ASN A 181 -3.19 -17.59 -3.80
N ALA A 182 -3.83 -16.54 -3.27
CA ALA A 182 -3.16 -15.28 -3.03
C ALA A 182 -2.02 -15.44 -2.01
N LYS A 183 -0.84 -14.98 -2.39
CA LYS A 183 0.34 -14.88 -1.52
C LYS A 183 0.53 -13.44 -1.07
N ASP A 184 1.35 -13.24 -0.08
CA ASP A 184 1.74 -11.90 0.34
C ASP A 184 2.78 -11.32 -0.64
N ILE A 185 2.58 -10.09 -1.07
CA ILE A 185 3.54 -9.40 -1.96
C ILE A 185 4.93 -9.38 -1.31
N ALA A 186 5.00 -9.22 0.00
CA ALA A 186 6.25 -9.22 0.76
C ALA A 186 7.03 -10.55 0.73
N GLU A 187 6.47 -11.63 0.21
CA GLU A 187 7.18 -12.88 -0.02
C GLU A 187 7.86 -12.93 -1.41
N TYR A 188 7.64 -11.89 -2.24
CA TYR A 188 8.12 -11.77 -3.62
C TYR A 188 8.86 -10.46 -3.91
N LEU A 189 9.09 -9.64 -2.90
CA LEU A 189 9.93 -8.43 -3.00
C LEU A 189 11.41 -8.77 -2.86
#